data_877ade5ab2354a3e531b4ea32ee7ac2e
#
_entry.id   877ade5ab2354a3e531b4ea32ee7ac2e
#
_cell.length_a   1.000
_cell.length_b   1.000
_cell.length_c   1.000
_cell.angle_alpha   90.00
_cell.angle_beta   90.00
_cell.angle_gamma   90.00
#
_symmetry.space_group_name_H-M   'P 1'
#
loop_
_entity.id
_entity.type
_entity.pdbx_description
1 polymer ?
#
loop_
_entity_poly.entity_id
_entity_poly.type
_entity_poly.pdbx_seq_one_letter_code
_entity_poly.pdbx_strand_id
1 'polypeptide(L)'
;VGTITRRHIKITEVKRGPETKIEGTTLYIREGIEAEVIADQELVKDFHLEIITPDQYHTYSETIMDVQPIATKEGDAILGEGATRVLDGVVMMLTGTDEGGVQIGEFGSSEGYLDENIMWGRPGCPDKGEIFIKGNIVVQEKTNMERRGPMAAHTAFDIITQEIREVMKELDDSFIVEDEELKSIRRPGKKKVVIVKEIMGQGAMHDNFILPVEPVGILGARANVDLGNVPVCVSPLEVLDGCIHALTCIGPASKEMSRHYWREPLVLEALHDEEVDLCGVVFVGSPQINAEKYYVSRRVGHTVEMMDVDGAFVTTEGFGNNHIDFASHIEQIGMRGIPVVGLSFCAVQ
;
A
#
# COMPACT_ATOMS: atom_id res chain seq x y z
N VAL A 1 -14.18 20.80 5.54
CA VAL A 1 -14.28 19.85 4.41
C VAL A 1 -12.92 19.76 3.75
N GLY A 2 -12.32 18.57 3.74
CA GLY A 2 -11.16 18.25 2.94
C GLY A 2 -11.61 17.60 1.63
N THR A 3 -10.88 17.81 0.55
CA THR A 3 -11.14 17.18 -0.75
C THR A 3 -9.83 16.86 -1.43
N ILE A 4 -9.74 15.68 -2.00
CA ILE A 4 -8.73 15.32 -3.01
C ILE A 4 -9.44 14.99 -4.31
N THR A 5 -8.79 15.23 -5.44
CA THR A 5 -9.29 14.88 -6.76
C THR A 5 -8.33 13.91 -7.41
N ARG A 6 -8.77 12.68 -7.67
CA ARG A 6 -8.03 11.74 -8.50
C ARG A 6 -8.37 12.02 -9.96
N ARG A 7 -7.35 12.26 -10.76
CA ARG A 7 -7.44 12.58 -12.19
C ARG A 7 -6.96 11.37 -12.99
N HIS A 8 -7.90 10.66 -13.59
CA HIS A 8 -7.67 9.36 -14.19
C HIS A 8 -7.14 9.48 -15.62
N ILE A 9 -6.05 8.74 -15.90
CA ILE A 9 -5.42 8.60 -17.20
C ILE A 9 -5.57 7.14 -17.63
N LYS A 10 -6.20 6.91 -18.77
CA LYS A 10 -6.48 5.55 -19.24
C LYS A 10 -5.29 4.95 -19.98
N ILE A 11 -4.86 3.76 -19.54
CA ILE A 11 -3.87 2.92 -20.23
C ILE A 11 -4.54 1.63 -20.71
N THR A 12 -4.38 1.31 -21.97
CA THR A 12 -4.90 0.08 -22.61
C THR A 12 -3.80 -0.79 -23.16
N GLU A 13 -2.57 -0.28 -23.21
CA GLU A 13 -1.42 -1.01 -23.73
C GLU A 13 -0.14 -0.56 -23.03
N VAL A 14 0.76 -1.51 -22.76
CA VAL A 14 2.11 -1.23 -22.23
C VAL A 14 3.12 -1.88 -23.16
N LYS A 15 4.14 -1.13 -23.56
CA LYS A 15 5.20 -1.58 -24.48
C LYS A 15 6.59 -1.21 -23.98
N ARG A 16 7.58 -1.89 -24.49
CA ARG A 16 8.97 -1.44 -24.39
C ARG A 16 9.29 -0.49 -25.53
N GLY A 17 10.14 0.49 -25.28
CA GLY A 17 10.52 1.49 -26.26
C GLY A 17 11.85 2.15 -25.97
N PRO A 18 12.30 3.10 -26.81
CA PRO A 18 13.58 3.79 -26.61
C PRO A 18 13.54 4.79 -25.45
N GLU A 19 12.35 5.21 -25.03
CA GLU A 19 12.13 6.18 -23.94
C GLU A 19 10.83 5.83 -23.20
N THR A 20 10.75 6.22 -21.94
CA THR A 20 9.50 6.14 -21.15
C THR A 20 8.61 7.31 -21.50
N LYS A 21 7.39 7.04 -21.96
CA LYS A 21 6.40 8.05 -22.35
C LYS A 21 4.99 7.48 -22.38
N ILE A 22 4.01 8.35 -22.45
CA ILE A 22 2.60 7.99 -22.67
C ILE A 22 2.15 8.67 -23.98
N GLU A 23 1.69 7.86 -24.93
CA GLU A 23 1.09 8.31 -26.19
C GLU A 23 -0.32 7.75 -26.33
N GLY A 24 -1.33 8.63 -26.36
CA GLY A 24 -2.72 8.20 -26.36
C GLY A 24 -3.01 7.37 -25.10
N THR A 25 -3.30 6.07 -25.26
CA THR A 25 -3.52 5.12 -24.16
C THR A 25 -2.41 4.07 -24.02
N THR A 26 -1.26 4.29 -24.65
CA THR A 26 -0.11 3.39 -24.59
C THR A 26 0.96 3.97 -23.69
N LEU A 27 1.35 3.20 -22.66
CA LEU A 27 2.51 3.46 -21.83
C LEU A 27 3.73 2.75 -22.43
N TYR A 28 4.78 3.49 -22.73
CA TYR A 28 6.08 2.94 -23.10
C TYR A 28 7.02 2.99 -21.90
N ILE A 29 7.73 1.91 -21.66
CA ILE A 29 8.80 1.81 -20.66
C ILE A 29 10.11 1.59 -21.40
N ARG A 30 11.10 2.46 -21.16
CA ARG A 30 12.36 2.41 -21.89
C ARG A 30 13.10 1.10 -21.70
N GLU A 31 13.73 0.64 -22.75
CA GLU A 31 14.64 -0.50 -22.71
C GLU A 31 15.88 -0.18 -21.89
N GLY A 32 16.40 -1.15 -21.16
CA GLY A 32 17.61 -1.03 -20.37
C GLY A 32 17.44 -0.39 -18.98
N ILE A 33 16.23 0.00 -18.57
CA ILE A 33 15.95 0.51 -17.22
C ILE A 33 16.33 -0.51 -16.13
N GLU A 34 16.31 -1.78 -16.45
CA GLU A 34 16.66 -2.88 -15.55
C GLU A 34 18.07 -2.73 -14.96
N ALA A 35 19.01 -2.22 -15.75
CA ALA A 35 20.37 -1.99 -15.27
C ALA A 35 20.45 -0.94 -14.16
N GLU A 36 19.60 0.07 -14.20
CA GLU A 36 19.50 1.09 -13.15
C GLU A 36 18.85 0.54 -11.89
N VAL A 37 17.80 -0.27 -12.05
CA VAL A 37 17.14 -0.97 -10.94
C VAL A 37 18.15 -1.84 -10.19
N ILE A 38 18.98 -2.62 -10.90
CA ILE A 38 20.01 -3.47 -10.30
C ILE A 38 21.07 -2.62 -9.60
N ALA A 39 21.48 -1.50 -10.19
CA ALA A 39 22.57 -0.68 -9.69
C ALA A 39 22.18 0.20 -8.48
N ASP A 40 20.89 0.42 -8.25
CA ASP A 40 20.40 1.36 -7.22
C ASP A 40 20.67 0.87 -5.79
N GLN A 41 20.52 -0.42 -5.56
CA GLN A 41 20.63 -1.00 -4.22
C GLN A 41 21.71 -2.10 -4.18
N GLU A 42 22.65 -2.01 -3.25
CA GLU A 42 23.71 -3.00 -3.08
C GLU A 42 23.20 -4.43 -2.88
N LEU A 43 22.05 -4.58 -2.23
CA LEU A 43 21.42 -5.88 -1.97
C LEU A 43 20.68 -6.46 -3.18
N VAL A 44 20.42 -5.68 -4.21
CA VAL A 44 19.79 -6.18 -5.44
C VAL A 44 20.87 -6.81 -6.32
N LYS A 45 20.64 -8.05 -6.74
CA LYS A 45 21.62 -8.85 -7.50
C LYS A 45 21.18 -9.09 -8.94
N ASP A 46 19.87 -9.14 -9.18
CA ASP A 46 19.30 -9.28 -10.51
C ASP A 46 17.89 -8.70 -10.53
N PHE A 47 17.41 -8.37 -11.72
CA PHE A 47 16.07 -7.84 -11.93
C PHE A 47 15.59 -8.14 -13.35
N HIS A 48 14.37 -8.60 -13.45
CA HIS A 48 13.69 -8.84 -14.72
C HIS A 48 12.32 -8.16 -14.75
N LEU A 49 12.06 -7.39 -15.81
CA LEU A 49 10.80 -6.71 -16.04
C LEU A 49 9.94 -7.46 -17.06
N GLU A 50 8.72 -7.79 -16.66
CA GLU A 50 7.72 -8.44 -17.50
C GLU A 50 6.46 -7.57 -17.61
N ILE A 51 5.86 -7.57 -18.78
CA ILE A 51 4.55 -6.96 -19.01
C ILE A 51 3.56 -8.11 -19.21
N ILE A 52 2.63 -8.25 -18.28
CA ILE A 52 1.64 -9.35 -18.29
C ILE A 52 0.29 -8.76 -18.69
N THR A 53 -0.16 -9.12 -19.87
CA THR A 53 -1.49 -8.71 -20.37
C THR A 53 -2.58 -9.69 -19.91
N PRO A 54 -3.88 -9.32 -19.96
CA PRO A 54 -4.97 -10.17 -19.47
C PRO A 54 -5.05 -11.58 -20.07
N ASP A 55 -4.60 -11.75 -21.30
CA ASP A 55 -4.50 -13.05 -21.98
C ASP A 55 -3.31 -13.90 -21.51
N GLN A 56 -2.40 -13.32 -20.74
CA GLN A 56 -1.19 -13.96 -20.21
C GLN A 56 -1.25 -14.23 -18.69
N TYR A 57 -2.39 -14.08 -18.06
CA TYR A 57 -2.48 -14.27 -16.59
C TYR A 57 -2.10 -15.68 -16.12
N HIS A 58 -2.17 -16.69 -17.01
CA HIS A 58 -1.65 -18.03 -16.72
C HIS A 58 -0.12 -18.06 -16.87
N THR A 59 0.56 -17.18 -16.15
CA THR A 59 2.01 -17.08 -16.05
C THR A 59 2.44 -17.47 -14.65
N TYR A 60 3.45 -18.30 -14.53
CA TYR A 60 4.05 -18.66 -13.25
C TYR A 60 4.81 -17.45 -12.68
N SER A 61 4.64 -17.19 -11.40
CA SER A 61 5.28 -16.08 -10.71
C SER A 61 5.79 -16.50 -9.33
N GLU A 62 6.86 -15.87 -8.92
CA GLU A 62 7.31 -15.84 -7.53
C GLU A 62 6.27 -15.13 -6.66
N THR A 63 6.46 -15.19 -5.35
CA THR A 63 5.59 -14.52 -4.37
C THR A 63 5.41 -13.04 -4.70
N ILE A 64 4.16 -12.61 -4.76
CA ILE A 64 3.83 -11.18 -4.89
C ILE A 64 4.13 -10.50 -3.56
N MET A 65 5.08 -9.58 -3.57
CA MET A 65 5.47 -8.79 -2.41
C MET A 65 4.59 -7.56 -2.23
N ASP A 66 4.26 -6.90 -3.33
CA ASP A 66 3.42 -5.70 -3.31
C ASP A 66 2.70 -5.50 -4.65
N VAL A 67 1.55 -4.87 -4.57
CA VAL A 67 0.77 -4.37 -5.70
C VAL A 67 0.52 -2.89 -5.45
N GLN A 68 0.94 -2.05 -6.41
CA GLN A 68 0.98 -0.60 -6.23
C GLN A 68 0.22 0.11 -7.35
N PRO A 69 -0.60 1.13 -7.03
CA PRO A 69 -1.10 2.05 -8.02
C PRO A 69 0.06 2.86 -8.61
N ILE A 70 -0.11 3.36 -9.83
CA ILE A 70 0.82 4.30 -10.45
C ILE A 70 0.17 5.67 -10.39
N ALA A 71 0.67 6.53 -9.52
CA ALA A 71 0.07 7.82 -9.27
C ALA A 71 1.12 8.87 -8.89
N THR A 72 0.79 10.15 -9.12
CA THR A 72 1.65 11.30 -8.77
C THR A 72 0.81 12.51 -8.41
N LYS A 73 1.29 13.35 -7.50
CA LYS A 73 0.65 14.62 -7.14
C LYS A 73 0.82 15.65 -8.26
N GLU A 74 -0.14 16.54 -8.40
CA GLU A 74 -0.01 17.72 -9.24
C GLU A 74 0.59 18.92 -8.48
N GLY A 75 1.55 19.58 -9.09
CA GLY A 75 2.20 20.76 -8.52
C GLY A 75 2.94 20.47 -7.22
N ASP A 76 2.78 21.36 -6.24
CA ASP A 76 3.43 21.28 -4.92
C ASP A 76 2.49 20.70 -3.84
N ALA A 77 1.35 20.10 -4.22
CA ALA A 77 0.42 19.52 -3.26
C ALA A 77 1.05 18.31 -2.54
N ILE A 78 0.70 18.17 -1.27
CA ILE A 78 1.07 17.00 -0.46
C ILE A 78 -0.06 15.98 -0.45
N LEU A 79 0.21 14.77 0.02
CA LEU A 79 -0.81 13.72 0.12
C LEU A 79 -1.94 14.14 1.06
N GLY A 80 -3.17 13.87 0.65
CA GLY A 80 -4.39 14.29 1.34
C GLY A 80 -4.95 15.63 0.90
N GLU A 81 -4.30 16.33 -0.02
CA GLU A 81 -4.71 17.64 -0.54
C GLU A 81 -4.57 17.72 -2.07
N GLY A 82 -5.36 18.58 -2.71
CA GLY A 82 -5.25 18.89 -4.14
C GLY A 82 -5.55 17.73 -5.09
N ALA A 83 -4.85 17.68 -6.21
CA ALA A 83 -5.09 16.70 -7.26
C ALA A 83 -3.96 15.66 -7.36
N THR A 84 -4.37 14.43 -7.73
CA THR A 84 -3.49 13.28 -7.91
C THR A 84 -3.81 12.63 -9.25
N ARG A 85 -2.84 12.57 -10.15
CA ARG A 85 -2.96 11.80 -11.39
C ARG A 85 -2.77 10.33 -11.10
N VAL A 86 -3.57 9.47 -11.72
CA VAL A 86 -3.49 8.02 -11.57
C VAL A 86 -3.67 7.33 -12.92
N LEU A 87 -2.88 6.28 -13.17
CA LEU A 87 -3.04 5.44 -14.35
C LEU A 87 -4.07 4.34 -14.08
N ASP A 88 -5.08 4.25 -14.93
CA ASP A 88 -6.07 3.18 -14.93
C ASP A 88 -5.73 2.13 -15.97
N GLY A 89 -6.03 0.86 -15.67
CA GLY A 89 -5.81 -0.27 -16.56
C GLY A 89 -4.42 -0.89 -16.44
N VAL A 90 -3.59 -0.39 -15.55
CA VAL A 90 -2.22 -0.86 -15.32
C VAL A 90 -1.86 -0.78 -13.84
N VAL A 91 -1.04 -1.69 -13.37
CA VAL A 91 -0.59 -1.74 -11.98
C VAL A 91 0.85 -2.25 -11.88
N MET A 92 1.61 -1.75 -10.90
CA MET A 92 2.91 -2.28 -10.57
C MET A 92 2.76 -3.53 -9.71
N MET A 93 3.53 -4.58 -10.00
CA MET A 93 3.55 -5.84 -9.24
C MET A 93 5.00 -6.21 -8.94
N LEU A 94 5.39 -6.20 -7.68
CA LEU A 94 6.72 -6.60 -7.26
C LEU A 94 6.70 -8.06 -6.79
N THR A 95 7.62 -8.85 -7.33
CA THR A 95 7.85 -10.26 -6.99
C THR A 95 9.35 -10.51 -6.82
N GLY A 96 9.75 -11.59 -6.19
CA GLY A 96 11.16 -11.92 -6.17
C GLY A 96 11.59 -13.01 -5.19
N THR A 97 12.89 -13.32 -5.28
CA THR A 97 13.58 -14.31 -4.45
C THR A 97 14.92 -13.74 -3.97
N ASP A 98 15.58 -14.48 -3.09
CA ASP A 98 17.01 -14.27 -2.87
C ASP A 98 17.86 -15.07 -3.90
N GLU A 99 19.19 -14.88 -3.89
CA GLU A 99 20.13 -15.59 -4.77
C GLU A 99 20.06 -17.12 -4.65
N GLY A 100 19.60 -17.64 -3.51
CA GLY A 100 19.37 -19.07 -3.28
C GLY A 100 18.05 -19.58 -3.82
N GLY A 101 17.22 -18.71 -4.43
CA GLY A 101 15.89 -19.03 -4.92
C GLY A 101 14.83 -19.11 -3.82
N VAL A 102 15.13 -18.63 -2.64
CA VAL A 102 14.16 -18.56 -1.53
C VAL A 102 13.28 -17.34 -1.72
N GLN A 103 11.97 -17.54 -1.68
CA GLN A 103 10.99 -16.48 -1.87
C GLN A 103 11.21 -15.33 -0.88
N ILE A 104 11.05 -14.09 -1.35
CA ILE A 104 10.98 -12.95 -0.46
C ILE A 104 9.60 -12.97 0.16
N GLY A 105 9.55 -13.35 1.43
CA GLY A 105 8.29 -13.44 2.10
C GLY A 105 8.25 -14.37 3.28
N GLU A 106 7.30 -14.10 4.15
CA GLU A 106 6.98 -14.94 5.28
C GLU A 106 6.01 -16.04 4.84
N PHE A 107 6.10 -17.18 5.44
CA PHE A 107 5.15 -18.29 5.43
C PHE A 107 4.35 -18.57 4.15
N GLY A 108 4.67 -19.65 3.54
CA GLY A 108 3.84 -20.18 2.49
C GLY A 108 3.81 -19.20 1.34
N SER A 109 4.85 -19.25 0.63
CA SER A 109 4.99 -18.66 -0.66
C SER A 109 3.68 -18.74 -1.44
N SER A 110 3.34 -17.66 -2.04
CA SER A 110 2.28 -17.58 -3.03
C SER A 110 2.81 -17.70 -4.43
N GLU A 111 3.96 -18.32 -4.60
CA GLU A 111 4.45 -18.70 -5.91
C GLU A 111 3.45 -19.62 -6.61
N GLY A 112 3.30 -19.43 -7.90
CA GLY A 112 2.37 -20.19 -8.71
C GLY A 112 1.84 -19.39 -9.88
N TYR A 113 0.83 -19.92 -10.56
CA TYR A 113 0.20 -19.21 -11.66
C TYR A 113 -0.62 -18.01 -11.14
N LEU A 114 -0.44 -16.85 -11.77
CA LEU A 114 -1.06 -15.60 -11.32
C LEU A 114 -2.58 -15.67 -11.29
N ASP A 115 -3.20 -16.26 -12.32
CA ASP A 115 -4.66 -16.40 -12.42
C ASP A 115 -5.27 -17.30 -11.34
N GLU A 116 -4.48 -18.21 -10.77
CA GLU A 116 -4.88 -19.11 -9.68
C GLU A 116 -4.61 -18.50 -8.30
N ASN A 117 -3.52 -17.74 -8.17
CA ASN A 117 -3.06 -17.20 -6.90
C ASN A 117 -3.64 -15.83 -6.56
N ILE A 118 -3.92 -14.97 -7.54
CA ILE A 118 -4.50 -13.65 -7.27
C ILE A 118 -5.91 -13.79 -6.69
N MET A 119 -6.12 -13.17 -5.56
CA MET A 119 -7.43 -13.13 -4.89
C MET A 119 -8.31 -12.03 -5.51
N TRP A 120 -8.75 -12.26 -6.74
CA TRP A 120 -9.55 -11.31 -7.52
C TRP A 120 -10.71 -10.69 -6.75
N GLY A 121 -10.90 -9.38 -6.92
CA GLY A 121 -11.96 -8.61 -6.25
C GLY A 121 -11.60 -8.13 -4.83
N ARG A 122 -10.37 -8.37 -4.38
CA ARG A 122 -9.88 -7.81 -3.12
C ARG A 122 -9.25 -6.44 -3.34
N PRO A 123 -9.35 -5.51 -2.37
CA PRO A 123 -8.83 -4.13 -2.54
C PRO A 123 -7.34 -4.05 -2.87
N GLY A 124 -6.52 -4.91 -2.27
CA GLY A 124 -5.07 -4.94 -2.49
C GLY A 124 -4.63 -5.68 -3.75
N CYS A 125 -5.50 -6.48 -4.37
CA CYS A 125 -5.17 -7.27 -5.55
C CYS A 125 -5.22 -6.46 -6.84
N PRO A 126 -4.58 -6.94 -7.92
CA PRO A 126 -4.91 -6.52 -9.27
C PRO A 126 -6.38 -6.79 -9.61
N ASP A 127 -6.93 -5.98 -10.49
CA ASP A 127 -8.26 -6.20 -11.05
C ASP A 127 -8.17 -6.97 -12.38
N LYS A 128 -9.19 -7.76 -12.70
CA LYS A 128 -9.27 -8.43 -14.00
C LYS A 128 -9.36 -7.39 -15.11
N GLY A 129 -8.51 -7.54 -16.12
CA GLY A 129 -8.41 -6.62 -17.24
C GLY A 129 -7.25 -5.64 -17.14
N GLU A 130 -6.59 -5.54 -16.00
CA GLU A 130 -5.38 -4.72 -15.84
C GLU A 130 -4.14 -5.39 -16.45
N ILE A 131 -3.24 -4.57 -16.95
CA ILE A 131 -1.91 -4.97 -17.36
C ILE A 131 -0.99 -4.88 -16.14
N PHE A 132 -0.18 -5.92 -15.90
CA PHE A 132 0.78 -5.91 -14.80
C PHE A 132 2.17 -5.54 -15.32
N ILE A 133 2.73 -4.49 -14.77
CA ILE A 133 4.15 -4.20 -14.88
C ILE A 133 4.81 -4.99 -13.75
N LYS A 134 5.22 -6.22 -14.06
CA LYS A 134 5.73 -7.16 -13.08
C LYS A 134 7.26 -7.09 -13.04
N GLY A 135 7.78 -6.70 -11.88
CA GLY A 135 9.22 -6.80 -11.60
C GLY A 135 9.51 -8.05 -10.79
N ASN A 136 10.41 -8.88 -11.30
CA ASN A 136 10.97 -9.99 -10.54
C ASN A 136 12.40 -9.64 -10.11
N ILE A 137 12.60 -9.48 -8.80
CA ILE A 137 13.85 -9.02 -8.23
C ILE A 137 14.56 -10.14 -7.46
N VAL A 138 15.87 -10.19 -7.57
CA VAL A 138 16.71 -11.11 -6.79
C VAL A 138 17.52 -10.28 -5.81
N VAL A 139 17.36 -10.57 -4.52
CA VAL A 139 18.14 -9.93 -3.47
C VAL A 139 19.24 -10.84 -2.96
N GLN A 140 20.21 -10.28 -2.27
CA GLN A 140 21.30 -11.01 -1.66
C GLN A 140 20.79 -12.17 -0.80
N GLU A 141 21.45 -13.31 -0.89
CA GLU A 141 21.14 -14.51 -0.08
C GLU A 141 21.00 -14.19 1.41
N LYS A 142 19.99 -14.73 2.04
CA LYS A 142 19.68 -14.56 3.48
C LYS A 142 19.25 -13.15 3.90
N THR A 143 18.85 -12.30 2.94
CA THR A 143 18.25 -11.01 3.27
C THR A 143 16.76 -10.95 2.92
N ASN A 144 16.25 -11.98 2.28
CA ASN A 144 14.86 -12.12 1.82
C ASN A 144 13.82 -12.03 2.93
N MET A 145 14.17 -12.39 4.17
CA MET A 145 13.30 -12.32 5.34
C MET A 145 13.79 -11.31 6.39
N GLU A 146 14.72 -10.44 6.02
CA GLU A 146 15.16 -9.32 6.83
C GLU A 146 14.59 -8.03 6.25
N ARG A 147 14.29 -7.04 7.09
CA ARG A 147 13.80 -5.73 6.67
C ARG A 147 14.55 -5.13 5.47
N ARG A 148 15.89 -5.23 5.48
CA ARG A 148 16.77 -4.61 4.47
C ARG A 148 16.59 -5.20 3.07
N GLY A 149 16.30 -6.49 2.92
CA GLY A 149 16.10 -7.13 1.61
C GLY A 149 14.84 -6.66 0.90
N PRO A 150 13.64 -6.85 1.49
CA PRO A 150 12.39 -6.31 0.95
C PRO A 150 12.42 -4.81 0.71
N MET A 151 13.04 -4.04 1.61
CA MET A 151 13.18 -2.59 1.45
C MET A 151 14.04 -2.23 0.25
N ALA A 152 15.18 -2.90 0.05
CA ALA A 152 16.01 -2.70 -1.13
C ALA A 152 15.26 -3.05 -2.42
N ALA A 153 14.48 -4.14 -2.39
CA ALA A 153 13.66 -4.55 -3.54
C ALA A 153 12.62 -3.48 -3.90
N HIS A 154 11.89 -2.96 -2.93
CA HIS A 154 10.90 -1.90 -3.15
C HIS A 154 11.54 -0.60 -3.66
N THR A 155 12.66 -0.18 -3.04
CA THR A 155 13.36 1.05 -3.45
C THR A 155 13.86 0.95 -4.88
N ALA A 156 14.49 -0.16 -5.24
CA ALA A 156 14.99 -0.37 -6.59
C ALA A 156 13.85 -0.45 -7.62
N PHE A 157 12.77 -1.15 -7.32
CA PHE A 157 11.63 -1.26 -8.23
C PHE A 157 10.93 0.08 -8.45
N ASP A 158 10.91 0.95 -7.45
CA ASP A 158 10.30 2.28 -7.55
C ASP A 158 11.00 3.21 -8.56
N ILE A 159 12.22 2.89 -9.02
CA ILE A 159 12.87 3.59 -10.13
C ILE A 159 11.98 3.64 -11.37
N ILE A 160 11.35 2.50 -11.72
CA ILE A 160 10.46 2.41 -12.87
C ILE A 160 9.21 3.25 -12.64
N THR A 161 8.60 3.14 -11.46
CA THR A 161 7.41 3.89 -11.11
C THR A 161 7.69 5.38 -11.07
N GLN A 162 8.84 5.79 -10.52
CA GLN A 162 9.22 7.19 -10.47
C GLN A 162 9.43 7.79 -11.86
N GLU A 163 10.07 7.06 -12.77
CA GLU A 163 10.23 7.51 -14.16
C GLU A 163 8.87 7.69 -14.85
N ILE A 164 7.91 6.79 -14.60
CA ILE A 164 6.54 6.93 -15.11
C ILE A 164 5.86 8.16 -14.48
N ARG A 165 6.02 8.41 -13.17
CA ARG A 165 5.48 9.60 -12.50
C ARG A 165 5.98 10.89 -13.12
N GLU A 166 7.28 10.98 -13.43
CA GLU A 166 7.85 12.19 -14.08
C GLU A 166 7.21 12.44 -15.44
N VAL A 167 6.96 11.38 -16.23
CA VAL A 167 6.21 11.51 -17.49
C VAL A 167 4.78 11.98 -17.24
N MET A 168 4.10 11.43 -16.24
CA MET A 168 2.72 11.81 -15.90
C MET A 168 2.58 13.29 -15.52
N LYS A 169 3.59 13.86 -14.86
CA LYS A 169 3.60 15.28 -14.46
C LYS A 169 3.60 16.23 -15.66
N GLU A 170 4.22 15.81 -16.75
CA GLU A 170 4.36 16.63 -17.97
C GLU A 170 3.16 16.49 -18.94
N LEU A 171 2.22 15.59 -18.69
CA LEU A 171 1.05 15.42 -19.54
C LEU A 171 0.10 16.63 -19.43
N ASP A 172 -0.51 17.02 -20.54
CA ASP A 172 -1.59 18.00 -20.52
C ASP A 172 -2.94 17.38 -20.11
N ASP A 173 -3.91 18.23 -19.81
CA ASP A 173 -5.22 17.78 -19.29
C ASP A 173 -6.06 16.98 -20.30
N SER A 174 -5.68 16.93 -21.58
CA SER A 174 -6.38 16.12 -22.59
C SER A 174 -6.24 14.61 -22.34
N PHE A 175 -5.27 14.19 -21.53
CA PHE A 175 -5.09 12.81 -21.11
C PHE A 175 -6.04 12.40 -19.99
N ILE A 176 -6.66 13.34 -19.29
CA ILE A 176 -7.57 13.09 -18.18
C ILE A 176 -8.92 12.65 -18.74
N VAL A 177 -9.36 11.46 -18.38
CA VAL A 177 -10.64 10.89 -18.84
C VAL A 177 -11.75 11.02 -17.81
N GLU A 178 -11.39 11.17 -16.53
CA GLU A 178 -12.32 11.26 -15.41
C GLU A 178 -11.67 11.99 -14.23
N ASP A 179 -12.45 12.77 -13.49
CA ASP A 179 -12.10 13.34 -12.19
C ASP A 179 -12.97 12.69 -11.11
N GLU A 180 -12.34 12.01 -10.15
CA GLU A 180 -12.99 11.41 -8.97
C GLU A 180 -12.73 12.30 -7.75
N GLU A 181 -13.79 12.88 -7.16
CA GLU A 181 -13.66 13.64 -5.92
C GLU A 181 -13.88 12.76 -4.70
N LEU A 182 -12.91 12.74 -3.79
CA LEU A 182 -13.01 12.12 -2.47
C LEU A 182 -13.08 13.21 -1.40
N LYS A 183 -14.11 13.17 -0.56
CA LYS A 183 -14.40 14.23 0.42
C LYS A 183 -14.41 13.69 1.84
N SER A 184 -13.72 14.39 2.73
CA SER A 184 -13.83 14.20 4.17
C SER A 184 -14.67 15.35 4.76
N ILE A 185 -15.89 15.02 5.15
CA ILE A 185 -16.87 15.99 5.66
C ILE A 185 -17.09 15.71 7.13
N ARG A 186 -16.83 16.72 7.98
CA ARG A 186 -17.17 16.65 9.40
C ARG A 186 -18.69 16.78 9.56
N ARG A 187 -19.25 15.93 10.41
CA ARG A 187 -20.70 15.85 10.66
C ARG A 187 -21.02 16.12 12.12
N PRO A 188 -21.03 17.40 12.55
CA PRO A 188 -21.32 17.76 13.95
C PRO A 188 -22.66 17.18 14.41
N GLY A 189 -22.67 16.55 15.59
CA GLY A 189 -23.86 15.91 16.15
C GLY A 189 -24.09 14.46 15.73
N LYS A 190 -23.29 13.93 14.80
CA LYS A 190 -23.24 12.50 14.50
C LYS A 190 -22.23 11.79 15.39
N LYS A 191 -22.27 10.45 15.39
CA LYS A 191 -21.33 9.63 16.16
C LYS A 191 -19.92 9.77 15.61
N LYS A 192 -19.02 10.29 16.45
CA LYS A 192 -17.59 10.38 16.13
C LYS A 192 -16.96 8.99 16.19
N VAL A 193 -16.33 8.58 15.11
CA VAL A 193 -15.64 7.29 15.05
C VAL A 193 -14.20 7.44 14.57
N VAL A 194 -13.37 6.50 14.98
CA VAL A 194 -11.99 6.36 14.50
C VAL A 194 -11.78 4.93 13.98
N ILE A 195 -10.96 4.80 12.96
CA ILE A 195 -10.49 3.52 12.45
C ILE A 195 -9.06 3.31 12.93
N VAL A 196 -8.81 2.25 13.67
CA VAL A 196 -7.48 1.82 14.07
C VAL A 196 -7.08 0.65 13.19
N LYS A 197 -6.05 0.85 12.35
CA LYS A 197 -5.52 -0.16 11.46
C LYS A 197 -4.22 -0.72 12.02
N GLU A 198 -4.30 -1.94 12.52
CA GLU A 198 -3.10 -2.71 12.81
C GLU A 198 -2.57 -3.27 11.50
N ILE A 199 -1.41 -2.81 11.10
CA ILE A 199 -0.71 -3.29 9.91
C ILE A 199 0.45 -4.19 10.33
N MET A 200 0.84 -5.10 9.43
CA MET A 200 1.98 -5.99 9.67
C MET A 200 3.18 -5.14 10.06
N GLY A 201 3.63 -5.42 11.25
CA GLY A 201 4.55 -4.51 11.86
C GLY A 201 5.96 -4.78 11.54
N GLN A 202 6.70 -4.13 12.32
CA GLN A 202 8.11 -4.10 12.39
C GLN A 202 8.63 -5.42 12.91
N GLY A 203 9.36 -6.06 12.23
CA GLY A 203 10.11 -7.22 12.63
C GLY A 203 11.29 -7.31 11.70
N ALA A 204 11.83 -8.47 11.60
CA ALA A 204 12.90 -8.75 10.65
C ALA A 204 12.43 -8.59 9.19
N MET A 205 11.12 -8.61 8.91
CA MET A 205 10.59 -8.81 7.57
C MET A 205 9.68 -7.70 7.05
N HIS A 206 9.22 -6.81 7.91
CA HIS A 206 8.20 -5.83 7.55
C HIS A 206 8.66 -4.41 7.80
N ASP A 207 8.25 -3.52 6.92
CA ASP A 207 8.51 -2.11 7.04
C ASP A 207 7.36 -1.32 6.41
N ASN A 208 6.84 -0.35 7.15
CA ASN A 208 5.70 0.43 6.73
C ASN A 208 6.06 1.92 6.83
N PHE A 209 5.84 2.65 5.75
CA PHE A 209 6.15 4.06 5.67
C PHE A 209 4.90 4.91 5.53
N ILE A 210 4.95 6.08 6.14
CA ILE A 210 4.07 7.20 5.82
C ILE A 210 4.82 8.10 4.85
N LEU A 211 4.22 8.31 3.70
CA LEU A 211 4.79 9.10 2.60
C LEU A 211 4.11 10.47 2.55
N PRO A 212 4.88 11.56 2.44
CA PRO A 212 4.30 12.90 2.45
C PRO A 212 3.94 13.46 1.08
N VAL A 213 4.58 13.03 0.00
CA VAL A 213 4.51 13.74 -1.29
C VAL A 213 4.21 12.90 -2.52
N GLU A 214 4.64 11.64 -2.59
CA GLU A 214 4.33 10.78 -3.74
C GLU A 214 3.49 9.58 -3.30
N PRO A 215 2.35 9.32 -3.95
CA PRO A 215 1.50 8.19 -3.61
C PRO A 215 2.25 6.86 -3.75
N VAL A 216 2.38 6.15 -2.64
CA VAL A 216 3.04 4.83 -2.58
C VAL A 216 4.52 4.83 -3.04
N GLY A 217 5.06 5.98 -3.41
CA GLY A 217 6.42 6.13 -3.93
C GLY A 217 7.46 6.38 -2.85
N ILE A 218 8.59 5.68 -2.91
CA ILE A 218 9.70 5.85 -1.98
C ILE A 218 10.71 6.87 -2.52
N LEU A 219 11.09 6.77 -3.79
CA LEU A 219 12.13 7.61 -4.39
C LEU A 219 11.69 9.06 -4.58
N GLY A 220 10.44 9.27 -4.97
CA GLY A 220 9.87 10.61 -5.14
C GLY A 220 9.54 11.32 -3.84
N ALA A 221 9.48 10.60 -2.73
CA ALA A 221 9.20 11.15 -1.42
C ALA A 221 10.38 11.97 -0.91
N ARG A 222 10.15 13.24 -0.56
CA ARG A 222 11.19 14.11 0.00
C ARG A 222 11.62 13.66 1.40
N ALA A 223 10.72 13.05 2.15
CA ALA A 223 10.97 12.47 3.46
C ALA A 223 10.06 11.29 3.67
N ASN A 224 10.62 10.12 3.85
CA ASN A 224 9.90 8.93 4.31
C ASN A 224 9.88 8.94 5.84
N VAL A 225 8.73 8.70 6.40
CA VAL A 225 8.57 8.53 7.85
C VAL A 225 8.30 7.06 8.12
N ASP A 226 9.25 6.40 8.75
CA ASP A 226 9.04 5.05 9.25
C ASP A 226 7.96 5.08 10.32
N LEU A 227 6.86 4.36 10.09
CA LEU A 227 5.76 4.28 11.04
C LEU A 227 6.23 3.70 12.38
N GLY A 228 7.23 2.82 12.36
CA GLY A 228 7.58 2.07 13.55
C GLY A 228 6.41 1.26 14.06
N ASN A 229 6.36 1.04 15.38
CA ASN A 229 5.29 0.28 16.02
C ASN A 229 4.28 1.16 16.77
N VAL A 230 4.57 2.45 16.97
CA VAL A 230 3.70 3.36 17.72
C VAL A 230 2.53 3.85 16.86
N PRO A 231 1.37 4.16 17.47
CA PRO A 231 0.24 4.67 16.72
C PRO A 231 0.53 6.04 16.10
N VAL A 232 0.18 6.18 14.84
CA VAL A 232 0.26 7.44 14.09
C VAL A 232 -1.11 7.75 13.50
N CYS A 233 -1.61 8.94 13.76
CA CYS A 233 -2.90 9.40 13.25
C CYS A 233 -2.71 10.13 11.92
N VAL A 234 -3.50 9.76 10.92
CA VAL A 234 -3.52 10.38 9.60
C VAL A 234 -4.94 10.75 9.19
N SER A 235 -5.06 11.68 8.25
CA SER A 235 -6.34 12.02 7.66
C SER A 235 -6.87 10.85 6.80
N PRO A 236 -8.19 10.62 6.77
CA PRO A 236 -8.77 9.66 5.83
C PRO A 236 -8.38 9.92 4.37
N LEU A 237 -8.23 11.19 3.99
CA LEU A 237 -7.82 11.57 2.64
C LEU A 237 -6.34 11.27 2.37
N GLU A 238 -5.45 11.40 3.36
CA GLU A 238 -4.05 10.95 3.20
C GLU A 238 -3.98 9.46 2.90
N VAL A 239 -4.80 8.64 3.59
CA VAL A 239 -4.87 7.20 3.33
C VAL A 239 -5.28 6.94 1.89
N LEU A 240 -6.39 7.52 1.45
CA LEU A 240 -6.92 7.34 0.10
C LEU A 240 -6.07 8.00 -0.99
N ASP A 241 -5.17 8.89 -0.62
CA ASP A 241 -4.20 9.50 -1.54
C ASP A 241 -2.85 8.76 -1.59
N GLY A 242 -2.75 7.61 -0.92
CA GLY A 242 -1.58 6.73 -1.01
C GLY A 242 -0.46 7.06 -0.05
N CYS A 243 -0.76 7.61 1.14
CA CYS A 243 0.28 7.91 2.14
C CYS A 243 0.90 6.66 2.79
N ILE A 244 0.35 5.48 2.57
CA ILE A 244 0.90 4.23 3.14
C ILE A 244 1.60 3.43 2.05
N HIS A 245 2.86 3.15 2.28
CA HIS A 245 3.63 2.16 1.56
C HIS A 245 3.91 0.99 2.49
N ALA A 246 3.35 -0.16 2.17
CA ALA A 246 3.49 -1.36 2.97
C ALA A 246 4.55 -2.28 2.38
N LEU A 247 5.60 -2.53 3.15
CA LEU A 247 6.60 -3.55 2.83
C LEU A 247 6.12 -4.88 3.40
N THR A 248 5.18 -5.50 2.74
CA THR A 248 4.65 -6.79 3.16
C THR A 248 5.30 -7.92 2.39
N CYS A 249 5.31 -9.10 2.97
CA CYS A 249 5.78 -10.32 2.35
C CYS A 249 4.80 -11.47 2.55
N ILE A 250 3.54 -11.17 2.73
CA ILE A 250 2.47 -12.15 2.72
C ILE A 250 1.86 -12.17 1.32
N GLY A 251 2.32 -13.07 0.54
CA GLY A 251 1.82 -13.20 -0.82
C GLY A 251 0.45 -13.88 -0.90
N PRO A 252 -0.11 -13.98 -2.03
CA PRO A 252 -0.92 -13.17 -2.89
C PRO A 252 -1.96 -12.40 -2.10
N ALA A 253 -1.67 -12.23 -0.85
CA ALA A 253 -2.54 -11.55 0.09
C ALA A 253 -2.83 -10.17 -0.46
N SER A 254 -4.05 -9.90 -0.51
CA SER A 254 -4.60 -8.66 -0.97
C SER A 254 -4.74 -7.61 0.12
N LYS A 255 -4.23 -7.88 1.32
CA LYS A 255 -4.61 -7.11 2.50
C LYS A 255 -3.60 -6.06 2.91
N GLU A 256 -2.34 -6.43 2.89
CA GLU A 256 -1.24 -5.57 3.31
C GLU A 256 -0.46 -4.99 2.13
N MET A 257 -1.02 -5.11 0.94
CA MET A 257 -0.49 -4.48 -0.25
C MET A 257 -0.75 -2.99 -0.22
N SER A 258 0.16 -2.19 -0.76
CA SER A 258 0.01 -0.73 -0.81
C SER A 258 -1.28 -0.29 -1.48
N ARG A 259 -1.73 -1.02 -2.48
CA ARG A 259 -3.00 -0.76 -3.16
C ARG A 259 -4.23 -0.93 -2.26
N HIS A 260 -4.17 -1.80 -1.23
CA HIS A 260 -5.27 -1.96 -0.29
C HIS A 260 -5.59 -0.63 0.40
N TYR A 261 -4.57 0.08 0.87
CA TYR A 261 -4.75 1.35 1.57
C TYR A 261 -5.17 2.47 0.62
N TRP A 262 -4.65 2.47 -0.61
CA TRP A 262 -5.06 3.39 -1.66
C TRP A 262 -6.58 3.39 -1.93
N ARG A 263 -7.24 2.26 -1.75
CA ARG A 263 -8.69 2.08 -1.92
C ARG A 263 -9.32 1.38 -0.71
N GLU A 264 -8.94 1.83 0.47
CA GLU A 264 -9.32 1.24 1.75
C GLU A 264 -10.84 1.25 1.94
N PRO A 265 -11.50 0.07 1.95
CA PRO A 265 -12.96 0.01 1.86
C PRO A 265 -13.67 0.52 3.11
N LEU A 266 -13.11 0.31 4.31
CA LEU A 266 -13.74 0.79 5.54
C LEU A 266 -13.66 2.33 5.66
N VAL A 267 -12.55 2.91 5.19
CA VAL A 267 -12.38 4.37 5.15
C VAL A 267 -13.39 4.97 4.16
N LEU A 268 -13.50 4.40 2.97
CA LEU A 268 -14.47 4.85 1.96
C LEU A 268 -15.90 4.76 2.48
N GLU A 269 -16.29 3.63 3.08
CA GLU A 269 -17.63 3.44 3.64
C GLU A 269 -17.92 4.45 4.75
N ALA A 270 -16.99 4.62 5.70
CA ALA A 270 -17.16 5.57 6.80
C ALA A 270 -17.22 7.04 6.34
N LEU A 271 -16.57 7.41 5.23
CA LEU A 271 -16.70 8.74 4.65
C LEU A 271 -18.05 8.96 3.98
N HIS A 272 -18.65 7.92 3.38
CA HIS A 272 -19.95 7.98 2.73
C HIS A 272 -21.12 7.88 3.72
N ASP A 273 -20.96 7.20 4.85
CA ASP A 273 -22.01 7.04 5.85
C ASP A 273 -22.34 8.38 6.53
N GLU A 274 -23.57 8.84 6.34
CA GLU A 274 -24.05 10.11 6.91
C GLU A 274 -24.35 10.03 8.41
N GLU A 275 -24.39 8.84 9.00
CA GLU A 275 -24.68 8.65 10.43
C GLU A 275 -23.42 8.70 11.30
N VAL A 276 -22.23 8.66 10.70
CA VAL A 276 -20.97 8.75 11.42
C VAL A 276 -20.15 9.97 11.01
N ASP A 277 -19.31 10.44 11.94
CA ASP A 277 -18.30 11.48 11.72
C ASP A 277 -16.93 10.85 11.89
N LEU A 278 -16.30 10.44 10.78
CA LEU A 278 -14.97 9.84 10.80
C LEU A 278 -13.92 10.87 11.18
N CYS A 279 -13.33 10.72 12.36
CA CYS A 279 -12.39 11.70 12.94
C CYS A 279 -10.96 11.53 12.43
N GLY A 280 -10.58 10.32 12.05
CA GLY A 280 -9.23 10.01 11.57
C GLY A 280 -9.00 8.51 11.44
N VAL A 281 -7.82 8.16 10.93
CA VAL A 281 -7.33 6.79 10.84
C VAL A 281 -6.03 6.71 11.64
N VAL A 282 -5.94 5.73 12.52
CA VAL A 282 -4.74 5.46 13.32
C VAL A 282 -4.07 4.21 12.78
N PHE A 283 -2.89 4.35 12.23
CA PHE A 283 -2.05 3.21 11.86
C PHE A 283 -1.16 2.82 13.03
N VAL A 284 -0.98 1.53 13.22
CA VAL A 284 -0.14 0.97 14.28
C VAL A 284 0.53 -0.31 13.80
N GLY A 285 1.81 -0.45 14.10
CA GLY A 285 2.56 -1.66 13.78
C GLY A 285 2.38 -2.75 14.83
N SER A 286 2.94 -3.94 14.55
CA SER A 286 2.90 -5.11 15.43
C SER A 286 4.32 -5.51 15.85
N PRO A 287 4.75 -5.21 17.09
CA PRO A 287 6.05 -5.62 17.60
C PRO A 287 6.20 -7.15 17.70
N GLN A 288 7.43 -7.64 17.75
CA GLN A 288 7.71 -9.06 17.84
C GLN A 288 7.47 -9.65 19.23
N ILE A 289 7.71 -8.88 20.29
CA ILE A 289 7.62 -9.37 21.67
C ILE A 289 6.40 -8.82 22.41
N ASN A 290 5.79 -9.64 23.25
CA ASN A 290 4.55 -9.30 23.93
C ASN A 290 4.64 -8.05 24.80
N ALA A 291 5.76 -7.80 25.47
CA ALA A 291 5.94 -6.61 26.29
C ALA A 291 5.79 -5.31 25.47
N GLU A 292 6.35 -5.31 24.26
CA GLU A 292 6.21 -4.18 23.34
C GLU A 292 4.80 -4.09 22.75
N LYS A 293 4.21 -5.23 22.39
CA LYS A 293 2.81 -5.30 21.93
C LYS A 293 1.86 -4.64 22.93
N TYR A 294 1.94 -5.01 24.20
CA TYR A 294 1.10 -4.45 25.25
C TYR A 294 1.39 -2.97 25.51
N TYR A 295 2.64 -2.53 25.39
CA TYR A 295 2.96 -1.11 25.47
C TYR A 295 2.33 -0.31 24.32
N VAL A 296 2.49 -0.79 23.10
CA VAL A 296 1.92 -0.15 21.91
C VAL A 296 0.38 -0.11 21.98
N SER A 297 -0.25 -1.20 22.42
CA SER A 297 -1.71 -1.23 22.62
C SER A 297 -2.21 -0.22 23.65
N ARG A 298 -1.46 -0.01 24.74
CA ARG A 298 -1.77 1.08 25.69
C ARG A 298 -1.68 2.46 25.03
N ARG A 299 -0.68 2.65 24.15
CA ARG A 299 -0.55 3.89 23.38
C ARG A 299 -1.75 4.10 22.45
N VAL A 300 -2.23 3.03 21.79
CA VAL A 300 -3.46 3.07 20.99
C VAL A 300 -4.65 3.51 21.86
N GLY A 301 -4.84 2.88 23.02
CA GLY A 301 -5.91 3.25 23.94
C GLY A 301 -5.84 4.73 24.34
N HIS A 302 -4.66 5.25 24.69
CA HIS A 302 -4.49 6.67 25.01
C HIS A 302 -4.78 7.57 23.81
N THR A 303 -4.35 7.20 22.63
CA THR A 303 -4.58 7.98 21.40
C THR A 303 -6.07 8.09 21.10
N VAL A 304 -6.80 6.98 21.14
CA VAL A 304 -8.24 6.95 20.89
C VAL A 304 -9.02 7.73 21.96
N GLU A 305 -8.63 7.60 23.23
CA GLU A 305 -9.21 8.38 24.35
C GLU A 305 -9.06 9.88 24.14
N MET A 306 -7.85 10.34 23.74
CA MET A 306 -7.57 11.75 23.48
C MET A 306 -8.35 12.30 22.27
N MET A 307 -8.78 11.46 21.33
CA MET A 307 -9.58 11.88 20.18
C MET A 307 -11.04 12.17 20.53
N ASP A 308 -11.48 11.83 21.74
CA ASP A 308 -12.85 12.06 22.23
C ASP A 308 -13.92 11.51 21.27
N VAL A 309 -13.77 10.24 20.89
CA VAL A 309 -14.67 9.54 19.95
C VAL A 309 -15.75 8.75 20.66
N ASP A 310 -16.90 8.59 20.02
CA ASP A 310 -18.02 7.77 20.49
C ASP A 310 -17.80 6.27 20.25
N GLY A 311 -16.90 5.89 19.36
CA GLY A 311 -16.61 4.49 19.03
C GLY A 311 -15.36 4.33 18.16
N ALA A 312 -14.87 3.11 18.10
CA ALA A 312 -13.71 2.74 17.32
C ALA A 312 -13.93 1.45 16.54
N PHE A 313 -13.39 1.40 15.33
CA PHE A 313 -13.18 0.17 14.58
C PHE A 313 -11.70 -0.21 14.70
N VAL A 314 -11.40 -1.46 15.02
CA VAL A 314 -10.04 -1.98 15.01
C VAL A 314 -9.95 -3.04 13.94
N THR A 315 -9.03 -2.89 13.00
CA THR A 315 -8.80 -3.87 11.94
C THR A 315 -7.42 -4.48 12.07
N THR A 316 -7.28 -5.74 11.66
CA THR A 316 -5.97 -6.37 11.46
C THR A 316 -5.93 -7.00 10.08
N GLU A 317 -4.83 -6.76 9.37
CA GLU A 317 -4.54 -7.34 8.07
C GLU A 317 -3.67 -8.60 8.19
N GLY A 318 -3.06 -8.81 9.36
CA GLY A 318 -2.22 -9.96 9.66
C GLY A 318 -2.96 -11.14 10.28
N PHE A 319 -2.20 -12.15 10.64
CA PHE A 319 -2.67 -13.36 11.34
C PHE A 319 -1.61 -13.87 12.33
N GLY A 320 -2.01 -14.82 13.18
CA GLY A 320 -1.08 -15.42 14.16
C GLY A 320 -0.64 -14.42 15.22
N ASN A 321 0.64 -14.04 15.21
CA ASN A 321 1.21 -13.15 16.21
C ASN A 321 0.53 -11.76 16.27
N ASN A 322 0.00 -11.28 15.16
CA ASN A 322 -0.74 -10.01 15.10
C ASN A 322 -2.06 -10.04 15.88
N HIS A 323 -2.68 -11.19 16.05
CA HIS A 323 -3.93 -11.30 16.81
C HIS A 323 -3.77 -10.96 18.30
N ILE A 324 -2.55 -11.05 18.84
CA ILE A 324 -2.25 -10.60 20.20
C ILE A 324 -2.39 -9.07 20.30
N ASP A 325 -1.84 -8.35 19.35
CA ASP A 325 -1.97 -6.88 19.26
C ASP A 325 -3.42 -6.50 19.03
N PHE A 326 -4.06 -7.12 18.05
CA PHE A 326 -5.45 -6.86 17.69
C PHE A 326 -6.38 -7.00 18.90
N ALA A 327 -6.29 -8.10 19.63
CA ALA A 327 -7.08 -8.32 20.85
C ALA A 327 -6.74 -7.28 21.94
N SER A 328 -5.46 -6.97 22.11
CA SER A 328 -5.00 -6.00 23.08
C SER A 328 -5.42 -4.56 22.74
N HIS A 329 -5.45 -4.18 21.46
CA HIS A 329 -5.97 -2.87 21.03
C HIS A 329 -7.47 -2.74 21.41
N ILE A 330 -8.27 -3.78 21.11
CA ILE A 330 -9.69 -3.82 21.48
C ILE A 330 -9.86 -3.70 22.99
N GLU A 331 -9.11 -4.47 23.75
CA GLU A 331 -9.14 -4.42 25.23
C GLU A 331 -8.81 -3.02 25.74
N GLN A 332 -7.71 -2.43 25.29
CA GLN A 332 -7.25 -1.14 25.76
C GLN A 332 -8.20 0.02 25.43
N ILE A 333 -8.89 -0.04 24.29
CA ILE A 333 -9.93 0.93 23.93
C ILE A 333 -11.18 0.70 24.77
N GLY A 334 -11.63 -0.55 24.88
CA GLY A 334 -12.82 -0.93 25.65
C GLY A 334 -12.71 -0.62 27.15
N MET A 335 -11.54 -0.80 27.77
CA MET A 335 -11.27 -0.46 29.17
C MET A 335 -11.43 1.05 29.47
N ARG A 336 -11.38 1.90 28.47
CA ARG A 336 -11.62 3.35 28.57
C ARG A 336 -13.09 3.73 28.36
N GLY A 337 -13.96 2.73 28.27
CA GLY A 337 -15.40 2.95 28.10
C GLY A 337 -15.81 3.32 26.68
N ILE A 338 -14.93 3.16 25.70
CA ILE A 338 -15.21 3.46 24.29
C ILE A 338 -15.69 2.17 23.61
N PRO A 339 -16.91 2.14 23.06
CA PRO A 339 -17.38 1.03 22.22
C PRO A 339 -16.42 0.71 21.09
N VAL A 340 -16.10 -0.55 20.91
CA VAL A 340 -15.13 -0.99 19.89
C VAL A 340 -15.62 -2.21 19.13
N VAL A 341 -15.39 -2.22 17.83
CA VAL A 341 -15.67 -3.35 16.95
C VAL A 341 -14.37 -3.82 16.30
N GLY A 342 -14.07 -5.09 16.43
CA GLY A 342 -12.92 -5.72 15.78
C GLY A 342 -13.31 -6.35 14.44
N LEU A 343 -12.49 -6.13 13.43
CA LEU A 343 -12.61 -6.70 12.08
C LEU A 343 -11.32 -7.44 11.75
N SER A 344 -11.40 -8.75 11.61
CA SER A 344 -10.26 -9.59 11.27
C SER A 344 -10.56 -10.47 10.08
N PHE A 345 -9.60 -10.54 9.18
CA PHE A 345 -9.63 -11.49 8.06
C PHE A 345 -9.59 -12.95 8.52
N CYS A 346 -8.89 -13.22 9.61
CA CYS A 346 -8.62 -14.57 10.09
C CYS A 346 -9.39 -14.92 11.37
N ALA A 347 -10.51 -14.25 11.65
CA ALA A 347 -11.28 -14.43 12.89
C ALA A 347 -11.95 -15.82 13.05
N VAL A 348 -11.88 -16.66 12.05
CA VAL A 348 -12.48 -18.00 12.02
C VAL A 348 -11.47 -19.14 12.23
N GLN A 349 -10.24 -18.82 12.57
CA GLN A 349 -9.21 -19.82 12.87
C GLN A 349 -9.17 -20.16 14.34
#